data_2f85de77146347f022a42b0b4ce14d6d
#
_entry.id   2f85de77146347f022a42b0b4ce14d6d
#
_cell.length_a   1.000
_cell.length_b   1.000
_cell.length_c   1.000
_cell.angle_alpha   90.00
_cell.angle_beta   90.00
_cell.angle_gamma   90.00
#
_symmetry.space_group_name_H-M   'P 1'
#
loop_
_entity.id
_entity.type
_entity.pdbx_description
1 polymer ?
#
loop_
_entity_poly.entity_id
_entity_poly.type
_entity_poly.pdbx_seq_one_letter_code
_entity_poly.pdbx_strand_id
1 'polypeptide(L)'
;MAAVRVIEPRNPPRPGEPFLEVRGLEVVRAQRRILAVDELTIRAGETLAIVGPNGAGKSTLLLALAGLLRPDRGSIVVEGVPVVPNRDLAYRRRIGLVLPAPLLLSTSVYANVAAGLRFRGVDAAETRERVDHWLERLSISHLRDRPASQLSSGEAQRTSLARALVLDPQLLLLDEPFVALDSRTRAQLLDDFERLRADAPTTRVLVTHHLHEAVRLGDRLAILLDGRIRQCDVPERVMASPVDAEVAALVQTEARVRGHVVASEDGLVVVDTGAGSRRDVEGRARRLLDATRATGRAATDDDSGAAGGA
;
A
#
# COMPACT_ATOMS: atom_id res chain seq x y z
N MET A 1 -32.61 -6.31 23.25
CA MET A 1 -31.36 -5.58 23.55
C MET A 1 -30.21 -6.54 23.29
N ALA A 2 -29.50 -6.40 22.17
CA ALA A 2 -28.33 -7.22 21.88
C ALA A 2 -27.15 -6.70 22.72
N ALA A 3 -26.55 -7.58 23.52
CA ALA A 3 -25.40 -7.25 24.35
C ALA A 3 -24.24 -6.73 23.44
N VAL A 4 -23.78 -5.52 23.70
CA VAL A 4 -22.55 -4.98 23.13
C VAL A 4 -21.41 -5.83 23.72
N ARG A 5 -20.88 -6.77 22.93
CA ARG A 5 -19.64 -7.46 23.31
C ARG A 5 -18.51 -6.40 23.25
N VAL A 6 -18.06 -6.00 24.41
CA VAL A 6 -16.79 -5.28 24.55
C VAL A 6 -15.72 -6.29 24.18
N ILE A 7 -15.07 -6.07 23.04
CA ILE A 7 -13.86 -6.83 22.67
C ILE A 7 -12.77 -6.28 23.58
N GLU A 8 -12.44 -7.00 24.65
CA GLU A 8 -11.24 -6.71 25.41
C GLU A 8 -10.03 -6.80 24.49
N PRO A 9 -9.06 -5.88 24.59
CA PRO A 9 -7.86 -5.95 23.78
C PRO A 9 -7.13 -7.25 24.13
N ARG A 10 -7.23 -8.25 23.25
CA ARG A 10 -6.26 -9.36 23.25
C ARG A 10 -4.88 -8.75 23.02
N ASN A 11 -3.85 -9.34 23.60
CA ASN A 11 -2.48 -8.98 23.28
C ASN A 11 -2.36 -8.81 21.76
N PRO A 12 -1.79 -7.67 21.27
CA PRO A 12 -1.67 -7.47 19.83
C PRO A 12 -0.94 -8.68 19.23
N PRO A 13 -1.37 -9.15 18.05
CA PRO A 13 -0.73 -10.29 17.41
C PRO A 13 0.74 -9.97 17.16
N ARG A 14 1.58 -11.01 17.28
CA ARG A 14 3.01 -10.85 17.02
C ARG A 14 3.24 -10.54 15.55
N PRO A 15 4.30 -9.78 15.21
CA PRO A 15 4.65 -9.55 13.82
C PRO A 15 4.68 -10.86 13.02
N GLY A 16 3.99 -10.86 11.86
CA GLY A 16 3.88 -12.03 10.98
C GLY A 16 2.70 -12.98 11.27
N GLU A 17 2.03 -12.89 12.43
CA GLU A 17 0.80 -13.65 12.69
C GLU A 17 -0.38 -13.07 11.89
N PRO A 18 -1.41 -13.88 11.55
CA PRO A 18 -2.62 -13.37 10.91
C PRO A 18 -3.30 -12.29 11.77
N PHE A 19 -3.42 -11.08 11.21
CA PHE A 19 -4.14 -9.97 11.84
C PHE A 19 -5.57 -9.87 11.32
N LEU A 20 -5.75 -9.92 9.98
CA LEU A 20 -7.03 -9.85 9.33
C LEU A 20 -7.13 -10.93 8.25
N GLU A 21 -8.26 -11.62 8.21
CA GLU A 21 -8.57 -12.64 7.24
C GLU A 21 -9.87 -12.30 6.50
N VAL A 22 -9.84 -12.41 5.19
CA VAL A 22 -11.00 -12.34 4.30
C VAL A 22 -11.34 -13.76 3.85
N ARG A 23 -12.61 -14.15 3.90
CA ARG A 23 -13.06 -15.49 3.50
C ARG A 23 -14.32 -15.40 2.64
N GLY A 24 -14.23 -15.78 1.38
CA GLY A 24 -15.32 -15.85 0.43
C GLY A 24 -16.07 -14.52 0.23
N LEU A 25 -15.33 -13.39 0.24
CA LEU A 25 -15.93 -12.06 0.20
C LEU A 25 -16.46 -11.73 -1.19
N GLU A 26 -17.77 -11.49 -1.29
CA GLU A 26 -18.40 -11.03 -2.53
C GLU A 26 -19.10 -9.68 -2.31
N VAL A 27 -18.94 -8.79 -3.31
CA VAL A 27 -19.66 -7.51 -3.39
C VAL A 27 -20.31 -7.40 -4.76
N VAL A 28 -21.64 -7.20 -4.77
CA VAL A 28 -22.46 -7.04 -5.98
C VAL A 28 -23.04 -5.63 -5.98
N ARG A 29 -22.96 -4.92 -7.11
CA ARG A 29 -23.58 -3.61 -7.32
C ARG A 29 -24.25 -3.59 -8.69
N ALA A 30 -25.50 -3.12 -8.76
CA ALA A 30 -26.30 -3.09 -9.99
C ALA A 30 -26.24 -4.43 -10.75
N GLN A 31 -26.44 -5.54 -10.04
CA GLN A 31 -26.39 -6.93 -10.53
C GLN A 31 -25.03 -7.36 -11.12
N ARG A 32 -24.00 -6.54 -11.01
CA ARG A 32 -22.65 -6.89 -11.41
C ARG A 32 -21.79 -7.20 -10.19
N ARG A 33 -21.10 -8.31 -10.21
CA ARG A 33 -20.11 -8.68 -9.19
C ARG A 33 -18.87 -7.79 -9.35
N ILE A 34 -18.63 -6.93 -8.36
CA ILE A 34 -17.51 -6.00 -8.34
C ILE A 34 -16.30 -6.63 -7.65
N LEU A 35 -16.54 -7.51 -6.67
CA LEU A 35 -15.49 -8.15 -5.89
C LEU A 35 -15.86 -9.59 -5.58
N ALA A 36 -14.87 -10.49 -5.71
CA ALA A 36 -14.96 -11.89 -5.33
C ALA A 36 -13.57 -12.36 -4.86
N VAL A 37 -13.29 -12.18 -3.59
CA VAL A 37 -12.04 -12.58 -2.95
C VAL A 37 -12.29 -13.84 -2.13
N ASP A 38 -11.74 -14.96 -2.60
CA ASP A 38 -11.94 -16.27 -1.95
C ASP A 38 -11.23 -16.28 -0.60
N GLU A 39 -9.93 -15.91 -0.58
CA GLU A 39 -9.12 -15.79 0.62
C GLU A 39 -8.11 -14.65 0.49
N LEU A 40 -7.91 -13.92 1.59
CA LEU A 40 -6.83 -12.98 1.75
C LEU A 40 -6.46 -12.88 3.23
N THR A 41 -5.20 -13.09 3.55
CA THR A 41 -4.66 -12.91 4.90
C THR A 41 -3.71 -11.71 4.92
N ILE A 42 -3.95 -10.80 5.85
CA ILE A 42 -3.07 -9.67 6.17
C ILE A 42 -2.42 -9.98 7.52
N ARG A 43 -1.08 -9.91 7.57
CA ARG A 43 -0.31 -10.24 8.77
C ARG A 43 -0.03 -9.00 9.60
N ALA A 44 0.11 -9.20 10.91
CA ALA A 44 0.43 -8.09 11.82
C ALA A 44 1.78 -7.46 11.46
N GLY A 45 1.80 -6.13 11.38
CA GLY A 45 2.99 -5.34 11.08
C GLY A 45 3.41 -5.32 9.60
N GLU A 46 2.77 -6.15 8.71
CA GLU A 46 3.10 -6.11 7.29
C GLU A 46 2.46 -4.92 6.58
N THR A 47 3.06 -4.53 5.48
CA THR A 47 2.45 -3.70 4.44
C THR A 47 2.04 -4.60 3.28
N LEU A 48 0.75 -4.85 3.13
CA LEU A 48 0.20 -5.52 1.95
C LEU A 48 -0.12 -4.45 0.89
N ALA A 49 0.58 -4.48 -0.23
CA ALA A 49 0.26 -3.65 -1.38
C ALA A 49 -0.71 -4.39 -2.31
N ILE A 50 -1.76 -3.70 -2.77
CA ILE A 50 -2.76 -4.24 -3.70
C ILE A 50 -2.72 -3.40 -4.98
N VAL A 51 -2.36 -4.04 -6.08
CA VAL A 51 -2.24 -3.39 -7.40
C VAL A 51 -3.27 -3.97 -8.36
N GLY A 52 -3.76 -3.12 -9.23
CA GLY A 52 -4.69 -3.50 -10.31
C GLY A 52 -5.19 -2.27 -11.07
N PRO A 53 -5.79 -2.46 -12.25
CA PRO A 53 -6.31 -1.37 -13.06
C PRO A 53 -7.47 -0.64 -12.37
N ASN A 54 -7.84 0.52 -12.92
CA ASN A 54 -9.02 1.24 -12.46
C ASN A 54 -10.27 0.39 -12.68
N GLY A 55 -11.15 0.34 -11.68
CA GLY A 55 -12.35 -0.51 -11.70
C GLY A 55 -12.13 -1.97 -11.27
N ALA A 56 -10.93 -2.40 -10.95
CA ALA A 56 -10.65 -3.77 -10.48
C ALA A 56 -11.28 -4.13 -9.12
N GLY A 57 -11.85 -3.17 -8.39
CA GLY A 57 -12.47 -3.40 -7.09
C GLY A 57 -11.60 -3.03 -5.88
N LYS A 58 -10.45 -2.39 -6.09
CA LYS A 58 -9.47 -2.03 -5.03
C LYS A 58 -10.11 -1.22 -3.89
N SER A 59 -10.70 -0.07 -4.20
CA SER A 59 -11.38 0.77 -3.19
C SER A 59 -12.57 0.06 -2.54
N THR A 60 -13.27 -0.80 -3.29
CA THR A 60 -14.37 -1.63 -2.76
C THR A 60 -13.86 -2.60 -1.71
N LEU A 61 -12.74 -3.27 -1.98
CA LEU A 61 -12.08 -4.16 -1.01
C LEU A 61 -11.65 -3.36 0.23
N LEU A 62 -11.00 -2.22 0.03
CA LEU A 62 -10.52 -1.39 1.12
C LEU A 62 -11.67 -0.88 2.02
N LEU A 63 -12.81 -0.45 1.44
CA LEU A 63 -14.00 -0.06 2.20
C LEU A 63 -14.64 -1.24 2.94
N ALA A 64 -14.59 -2.45 2.38
CA ALA A 64 -15.05 -3.65 3.08
C ALA A 64 -14.12 -3.96 4.28
N LEU A 65 -12.79 -3.90 4.08
CA LEU A 65 -11.79 -4.05 5.15
C LEU A 65 -11.97 -3.00 6.25
N ALA A 66 -12.37 -1.77 5.90
CA ALA A 66 -12.67 -0.71 6.86
C ALA A 66 -13.98 -0.94 7.65
N GLY A 67 -14.77 -1.97 7.31
CA GLY A 67 -16.09 -2.18 7.89
C GLY A 67 -17.10 -1.09 7.51
N LEU A 68 -16.84 -0.32 6.46
CA LEU A 68 -17.69 0.75 5.91
C LEU A 68 -18.61 0.25 4.79
N LEU A 69 -18.28 -0.88 4.18
CA LEU A 69 -19.07 -1.54 3.17
C LEU A 69 -19.45 -2.95 3.63
N ARG A 70 -20.77 -3.25 3.60
CA ARG A 70 -21.24 -4.59 3.89
C ARG A 70 -21.10 -5.45 2.64
N PRO A 71 -20.36 -6.57 2.70
CA PRO A 71 -20.34 -7.55 1.61
C PRO A 71 -21.69 -8.25 1.50
N ASP A 72 -21.98 -8.75 0.29
CA ASP A 72 -23.18 -9.55 0.02
C ASP A 72 -23.00 -11.00 0.52
N ARG A 73 -21.74 -11.50 0.46
CA ARG A 73 -21.36 -12.82 0.99
C ARG A 73 -19.97 -12.76 1.63
N GLY A 74 -19.65 -13.80 2.38
CA GLY A 74 -18.37 -13.98 3.03
C GLY A 74 -18.22 -13.19 4.33
N SER A 75 -17.01 -13.17 4.86
CA SER A 75 -16.73 -12.56 6.15
C SER A 75 -15.31 -11.97 6.20
N ILE A 76 -15.16 -11.00 7.09
CA ILE A 76 -13.88 -10.44 7.49
C ILE A 76 -13.71 -10.79 8.96
N VAL A 77 -12.57 -11.36 9.30
CA VAL A 77 -12.23 -11.79 10.66
C VAL A 77 -10.97 -11.06 11.09
N VAL A 78 -10.98 -10.42 12.26
CA VAL A 78 -9.83 -9.71 12.82
C VAL A 78 -9.47 -10.35 14.14
N GLU A 79 -8.24 -10.86 14.25
CA GLU A 79 -7.75 -11.57 15.45
C GLU A 79 -8.71 -12.68 15.88
N GLY A 80 -9.27 -13.41 14.92
CA GLY A 80 -10.23 -14.50 15.17
C GLY A 80 -11.67 -14.04 15.47
N VAL A 81 -11.98 -12.74 15.43
CA VAL A 81 -13.31 -12.19 15.70
C VAL A 81 -13.94 -11.67 14.41
N PRO A 82 -15.14 -12.15 14.00
CA PRO A 82 -15.82 -11.63 12.83
C PRO A 82 -16.21 -10.17 12.99
N VAL A 83 -15.91 -9.35 11.97
CA VAL A 83 -16.31 -7.93 11.90
C VAL A 83 -17.76 -7.82 11.45
N VAL A 84 -18.55 -7.00 12.15
CA VAL A 84 -19.93 -6.67 11.77
C VAL A 84 -19.94 -5.32 11.04
N PRO A 85 -20.02 -5.29 9.70
CA PRO A 85 -19.94 -4.05 8.94
C PRO A 85 -21.01 -3.04 9.38
N ASN A 86 -20.65 -1.76 9.38
CA ASN A 86 -21.47 -0.60 9.78
C ASN A 86 -21.97 -0.58 11.25
N ARG A 87 -21.72 -1.62 12.03
CA ARG A 87 -22.17 -1.70 13.44
C ARG A 87 -21.02 -1.79 14.43
N ASP A 88 -19.84 -2.18 14.00
CA ASP A 88 -18.68 -2.37 14.86
C ASP A 88 -17.85 -1.07 14.98
N LEU A 89 -18.26 -0.21 15.91
CA LEU A 89 -17.52 1.02 16.19
C LEU A 89 -16.14 0.73 16.83
N ALA A 90 -16.05 -0.32 17.65
CA ALA A 90 -14.79 -0.69 18.31
C ALA A 90 -13.74 -1.08 17.26
N TYR A 91 -14.12 -1.88 16.27
CA TYR A 91 -13.25 -2.20 15.14
C TYR A 91 -12.84 -0.96 14.36
N ARG A 92 -13.81 -0.12 13.96
CA ARG A 92 -13.50 1.10 13.18
C ARG A 92 -12.58 2.08 13.90
N ARG A 93 -12.61 2.12 15.22
CA ARG A 93 -11.68 2.95 16.02
C ARG A 93 -10.23 2.47 15.98
N ARG A 94 -9.99 1.22 15.56
CA ARG A 94 -8.65 0.63 15.37
C ARG A 94 -8.07 0.95 13.98
N ILE A 95 -8.86 1.58 13.09
CA ILE A 95 -8.49 1.81 11.68
C ILE A 95 -8.20 3.29 11.44
N GLY A 96 -7.11 3.54 10.73
CA GLY A 96 -6.86 4.78 10.01
C GLY A 96 -7.19 4.56 8.53
N LEU A 97 -7.98 5.46 7.93
CA LEU A 97 -8.34 5.40 6.51
C LEU A 97 -7.92 6.71 5.83
N VAL A 98 -7.13 6.58 4.79
CA VAL A 98 -6.71 7.67 3.91
C VAL A 98 -7.27 7.42 2.51
N LEU A 99 -8.03 8.37 2.00
CA LEU A 99 -8.69 8.30 0.70
C LEU A 99 -7.88 9.09 -0.36
N PRO A 100 -8.11 8.84 -1.66
CA PRO A 100 -7.43 9.57 -2.74
C PRO A 100 -7.65 11.09 -2.65
N ALA A 101 -8.88 11.51 -2.34
CA ALA A 101 -9.19 12.88 -2.00
C ALA A 101 -9.06 13.07 -0.48
N PRO A 102 -8.29 14.05 0.01
CA PRO A 102 -8.05 14.26 1.44
C PRO A 102 -9.30 14.50 2.29
N LEU A 103 -10.39 15.00 1.70
CA LEU A 103 -11.68 15.27 2.36
C LEU A 103 -11.50 15.96 3.73
N LEU A 104 -10.78 17.08 3.73
CA LEU A 104 -10.51 17.84 4.94
C LEU A 104 -11.75 18.67 5.35
N LEU A 105 -11.90 18.85 6.67
CA LEU A 105 -12.89 19.75 7.25
C LEU A 105 -12.53 21.20 6.93
N SER A 106 -13.52 22.06 6.76
CA SER A 106 -13.35 23.50 6.49
C SER A 106 -12.83 24.26 7.73
N THR A 107 -11.66 23.86 8.21
CA THR A 107 -11.02 24.41 9.40
C THR A 107 -9.49 24.36 9.24
N SER A 108 -8.70 24.69 10.29
CA SER A 108 -7.24 24.65 10.24
C SER A 108 -6.68 23.22 10.13
N VAL A 109 -5.42 23.10 9.73
CA VAL A 109 -4.66 21.84 9.72
C VAL A 109 -4.69 21.20 11.12
N TYR A 110 -4.37 21.97 12.17
CA TYR A 110 -4.43 21.49 13.56
C TYR A 110 -5.80 20.90 13.90
N ALA A 111 -6.88 21.62 13.59
CA ALA A 111 -8.22 21.18 13.93
C ALA A 111 -8.66 19.94 13.14
N ASN A 112 -8.19 19.78 11.90
CA ASN A 112 -8.40 18.56 11.11
C ASN A 112 -7.73 17.35 11.75
N VAL A 113 -6.46 17.48 12.15
CA VAL A 113 -5.71 16.38 12.78
C VAL A 113 -6.26 16.06 14.16
N ALA A 114 -6.60 17.07 14.97
CA ALA A 114 -7.15 16.91 16.32
C ALA A 114 -8.56 16.32 16.35
N ALA A 115 -9.32 16.39 15.25
CA ALA A 115 -10.75 16.07 15.25
C ALA A 115 -11.04 14.66 15.81
N GLY A 116 -10.30 13.64 15.35
CA GLY A 116 -10.49 12.26 15.80
C GLY A 116 -10.19 12.05 17.27
N LEU A 117 -9.15 12.70 17.81
CA LEU A 117 -8.81 12.64 19.23
C LEU A 117 -9.91 13.28 20.10
N ARG A 118 -10.42 14.44 19.68
CA ARG A 118 -11.55 15.10 20.35
C ARG A 118 -12.80 14.24 20.36
N PHE A 119 -13.15 13.57 19.25
CA PHE A 119 -14.28 12.63 19.19
C PHE A 119 -14.09 11.40 20.10
N ARG A 120 -12.82 11.07 20.42
CA ARG A 120 -12.49 9.98 21.36
C ARG A 120 -12.45 10.45 22.82
N GLY A 121 -12.59 11.76 23.07
CA GLY A 121 -12.54 12.34 24.42
C GLY A 121 -11.14 12.45 25.01
N VAL A 122 -10.11 12.47 24.15
CA VAL A 122 -8.71 12.70 24.59
C VAL A 122 -8.59 14.12 25.10
N ASP A 123 -7.87 14.30 26.22
CA ASP A 123 -7.67 15.62 26.82
C ASP A 123 -6.89 16.59 25.92
N ALA A 124 -6.97 17.89 26.26
CA ALA A 124 -6.43 18.93 25.39
C ALA A 124 -4.88 18.95 25.36
N ALA A 125 -4.21 18.56 26.45
CA ALA A 125 -2.75 18.55 26.52
C ALA A 125 -2.19 17.39 25.69
N GLU A 126 -2.70 16.18 25.88
CA GLU A 126 -2.35 15.00 25.08
C GLU A 126 -2.70 15.22 23.60
N THR A 127 -3.87 15.80 23.30
CA THR A 127 -4.27 16.12 21.92
C THR A 127 -3.24 17.05 21.26
N ARG A 128 -2.77 18.08 21.98
CA ARG A 128 -1.76 19.00 21.45
C ARG A 128 -0.45 18.29 21.16
N GLU A 129 0.06 17.53 22.11
CA GLU A 129 1.32 16.81 21.99
C GLU A 129 1.30 15.85 20.79
N ARG A 130 0.26 15.02 20.66
CA ARG A 130 0.12 14.06 19.58
C ARG A 130 -0.02 14.72 18.21
N VAL A 131 -0.78 15.83 18.14
CA VAL A 131 -0.93 16.59 16.88
C VAL A 131 0.39 17.23 16.49
N ASP A 132 1.06 17.94 17.41
CA ASP A 132 2.32 18.63 17.10
C ASP A 132 3.40 17.61 16.66
N HIS A 133 3.48 16.43 17.30
CA HIS A 133 4.34 15.33 16.90
C HIS A 133 4.10 14.90 15.45
N TRP A 134 2.84 14.67 15.03
CA TRP A 134 2.54 14.21 13.67
C TRP A 134 2.69 15.31 12.61
N LEU A 135 2.45 16.57 12.97
CA LEU A 135 2.71 17.70 12.07
C LEU A 135 4.22 17.86 11.79
N GLU A 136 5.07 17.64 12.81
CA GLU A 136 6.52 17.65 12.66
C GLU A 136 7.01 16.49 11.79
N ARG A 137 6.58 15.26 12.08
CA ARG A 137 6.97 14.06 11.33
C ARG A 137 6.61 14.11 9.84
N LEU A 138 5.52 14.78 9.51
CA LEU A 138 5.07 14.97 8.13
C LEU A 138 5.50 16.31 7.52
N SER A 139 6.37 17.07 8.23
CA SER A 139 6.96 18.34 7.75
C SER A 139 5.91 19.40 7.41
N ILE A 140 4.81 19.45 8.15
CA ILE A 140 3.71 20.42 7.99
C ILE A 140 3.42 21.27 9.23
N SER A 141 4.34 21.33 10.20
CA SER A 141 4.18 22.16 11.43
C SER A 141 3.96 23.64 11.12
N HIS A 142 4.61 24.15 10.07
CA HIS A 142 4.46 25.54 9.62
C HIS A 142 3.07 25.85 9.05
N LEU A 143 2.23 24.84 8.80
CA LEU A 143 0.87 24.97 8.29
C LEU A 143 -0.19 24.83 9.41
N ARG A 144 0.22 24.65 10.65
CA ARG A 144 -0.62 24.29 11.80
C ARG A 144 -1.95 25.04 11.87
N ASP A 145 -1.90 26.35 11.73
CA ASP A 145 -3.07 27.23 11.84
C ASP A 145 -3.67 27.63 10.47
N ARG A 146 -3.07 27.17 9.36
CA ARG A 146 -3.54 27.46 8.00
C ARG A 146 -4.88 26.79 7.74
N PRO A 147 -5.87 27.48 7.13
CA PRO A 147 -7.11 26.86 6.68
C PRO A 147 -6.85 25.77 5.63
N ALA A 148 -7.58 24.66 5.74
CA ALA A 148 -7.44 23.52 4.80
C ALA A 148 -7.72 23.90 3.34
N SER A 149 -8.55 24.90 3.09
CA SER A 149 -8.86 25.42 1.75
C SER A 149 -7.68 26.11 1.05
N GLN A 150 -6.62 26.43 1.78
CA GLN A 150 -5.43 27.12 1.26
C GLN A 150 -4.22 26.17 1.10
N LEU A 151 -4.44 24.87 1.25
CA LEU A 151 -3.37 23.87 1.13
C LEU A 151 -3.19 23.45 -0.34
N SER A 152 -1.95 23.24 -0.74
CA SER A 152 -1.63 22.48 -1.94
C SER A 152 -2.10 21.03 -1.82
N SER A 153 -2.19 20.30 -2.94
CA SER A 153 -2.58 18.88 -2.93
C SER A 153 -1.68 18.02 -2.03
N GLY A 154 -0.37 18.26 -2.05
CA GLY A 154 0.59 17.55 -1.20
C GLY A 154 0.43 17.86 0.29
N GLU A 155 0.24 19.14 0.65
CA GLU A 155 -0.01 19.57 2.03
C GLU A 155 -1.34 19.01 2.56
N ALA A 156 -2.38 19.00 1.73
CA ALA A 156 -3.66 18.41 2.08
C ALA A 156 -3.57 16.90 2.28
N GLN A 157 -2.79 16.19 1.44
CA GLN A 157 -2.58 14.76 1.60
C GLN A 157 -1.76 14.43 2.86
N ARG A 158 -0.70 15.19 3.16
CA ARG A 158 0.05 15.07 4.42
C ARG A 158 -0.84 15.32 5.64
N THR A 159 -1.74 16.31 5.56
CA THR A 159 -2.73 16.60 6.62
C THR A 159 -3.71 15.44 6.80
N SER A 160 -4.19 14.83 5.72
CA SER A 160 -5.07 13.65 5.76
C SER A 160 -4.36 12.45 6.39
N LEU A 161 -3.08 12.26 6.07
CA LEU A 161 -2.24 11.22 6.67
C LEU A 161 -2.01 11.46 8.16
N ALA A 162 -1.67 12.69 8.57
CA ALA A 162 -1.54 13.07 9.98
C ALA A 162 -2.82 12.78 10.76
N ARG A 163 -3.98 13.12 10.17
CA ARG A 163 -5.31 12.86 10.76
C ARG A 163 -5.59 11.38 10.99
N ALA A 164 -5.09 10.51 10.13
CA ALA A 164 -5.24 9.07 10.31
C ALA A 164 -4.26 8.51 11.35
N LEU A 165 -2.98 8.93 11.29
CA LEU A 165 -1.90 8.41 12.12
C LEU A 165 -1.97 8.89 13.58
N VAL A 166 -2.47 10.11 13.84
CA VAL A 166 -2.61 10.67 15.20
C VAL A 166 -3.47 9.81 16.12
N LEU A 167 -4.31 8.96 15.55
CA LEU A 167 -5.21 8.06 16.27
C LEU A 167 -4.54 6.74 16.69
N ASP A 168 -3.26 6.55 16.34
CA ASP A 168 -2.50 5.33 16.58
C ASP A 168 -3.22 4.07 16.09
N PRO A 169 -3.51 3.98 14.78
CA PRO A 169 -4.29 2.89 14.24
C PRO A 169 -3.49 1.58 14.24
N GLN A 170 -4.16 0.47 14.52
CA GLN A 170 -3.59 -0.87 14.37
C GLN A 170 -3.58 -1.32 12.90
N LEU A 171 -4.53 -0.82 12.10
CA LEU A 171 -4.63 -1.03 10.66
C LEU A 171 -4.73 0.31 9.95
N LEU A 172 -3.77 0.60 9.06
CA LEU A 172 -3.77 1.77 8.21
C LEU A 172 -4.15 1.36 6.79
N LEU A 173 -5.28 1.86 6.32
CA LEU A 173 -5.80 1.63 4.97
C LEU A 173 -5.56 2.87 4.11
N LEU A 174 -4.91 2.70 2.97
CA LEU A 174 -4.44 3.76 2.10
C LEU A 174 -4.98 3.52 0.69
N ASP A 175 -5.90 4.36 0.24
CA ASP A 175 -6.46 4.29 -1.12
C ASP A 175 -5.80 5.35 -1.99
N GLU A 176 -4.93 4.94 -2.92
CA GLU A 176 -4.23 5.81 -3.87
C GLU A 176 -3.61 7.07 -3.22
N PRO A 177 -2.85 6.94 -2.11
CA PRO A 177 -2.47 8.09 -1.28
C PRO A 177 -1.51 9.07 -1.99
N PHE A 178 -0.98 8.70 -3.16
CA PHE A 178 0.01 9.49 -3.90
C PHE A 178 -0.50 10.01 -5.25
N VAL A 179 -1.74 9.71 -5.65
CA VAL A 179 -2.24 9.95 -7.02
C VAL A 179 -2.31 11.43 -7.40
N ALA A 180 -2.68 12.31 -6.47
CA ALA A 180 -2.88 13.73 -6.73
C ALA A 180 -1.60 14.59 -6.56
N LEU A 181 -0.43 13.94 -6.50
CA LEU A 181 0.83 14.61 -6.21
C LEU A 181 1.70 14.75 -7.45
N ASP A 182 2.41 15.89 -7.57
CA ASP A 182 3.50 16.02 -8.52
C ASP A 182 4.65 15.04 -8.19
N SER A 183 5.54 14.81 -9.13
CA SER A 183 6.60 13.78 -9.01
C SER A 183 7.55 14.03 -7.83
N ARG A 184 7.87 15.29 -7.51
CA ARG A 184 8.76 15.64 -6.40
C ARG A 184 8.08 15.39 -5.05
N THR A 185 6.87 15.90 -4.89
CA THR A 185 6.06 15.72 -3.66
C THR A 185 5.76 14.26 -3.42
N ARG A 186 5.47 13.48 -4.49
CA ARG A 186 5.26 12.03 -4.43
C ARG A 186 6.52 11.31 -3.91
N ALA A 187 7.68 11.60 -4.46
CA ALA A 187 8.93 10.99 -4.03
C ALA A 187 9.21 11.28 -2.54
N GLN A 188 9.04 12.54 -2.11
CA GLN A 188 9.21 12.91 -0.70
C GLN A 188 8.24 12.17 0.23
N LEU A 189 6.98 12.04 -0.17
CA LEU A 189 5.98 11.34 0.65
C LEU A 189 6.25 9.83 0.73
N LEU A 190 6.76 9.22 -0.34
CA LEU A 190 7.21 7.82 -0.33
C LEU A 190 8.38 7.62 0.65
N ASP A 191 9.36 8.53 0.67
CA ASP A 191 10.48 8.50 1.62
C ASP A 191 9.98 8.64 3.07
N ASP A 192 9.01 9.55 3.31
CA ASP A 192 8.39 9.71 4.63
C ASP A 192 7.67 8.42 5.06
N PHE A 193 6.98 7.75 4.13
CA PHE A 193 6.32 6.47 4.40
C PHE A 193 7.29 5.35 4.77
N GLU A 194 8.43 5.25 4.11
CA GLU A 194 9.47 4.28 4.45
C GLU A 194 10.00 4.50 5.88
N ARG A 195 10.25 5.77 6.24
CA ARG A 195 10.67 6.13 7.60
C ARG A 195 9.59 5.76 8.64
N LEU A 196 8.33 6.09 8.36
CA LEU A 196 7.21 5.76 9.25
C LEU A 196 7.04 4.23 9.42
N ARG A 197 7.38 3.45 8.38
CA ARG A 197 7.35 1.99 8.43
C ARG A 197 8.41 1.43 9.40
N ALA A 198 9.59 2.01 9.41
CA ALA A 198 10.69 1.58 10.28
C ALA A 198 10.40 1.83 11.77
N ASP A 199 9.60 2.86 12.09
CA ASP A 199 9.41 3.33 13.46
C ASP A 199 8.20 2.71 14.19
N ALA A 200 7.23 2.14 13.47
CA ALA A 200 6.01 1.60 14.07
C ALA A 200 5.54 0.31 13.40
N PRO A 201 5.23 -0.75 14.17
CA PRO A 201 4.74 -2.03 13.64
C PRO A 201 3.25 -1.99 13.24
N THR A 202 2.76 -0.87 12.71
CA THR A 202 1.38 -0.73 12.22
C THR A 202 1.16 -1.64 11.03
N THR A 203 0.07 -2.41 11.01
CA THR A 203 -0.35 -3.17 9.83
C THR A 203 -0.90 -2.22 8.77
N ARG A 204 -0.50 -2.38 7.50
CA ARG A 204 -0.87 -1.47 6.42
C ARG A 204 -1.43 -2.20 5.23
N VAL A 205 -2.45 -1.61 4.59
CA VAL A 205 -2.91 -1.99 3.25
C VAL A 205 -2.79 -0.78 2.36
N LEU A 206 -1.95 -0.88 1.36
CA LEU A 206 -1.74 0.15 0.34
C LEU A 206 -2.41 -0.28 -0.96
N VAL A 207 -3.40 0.45 -1.39
CA VAL A 207 -4.02 0.30 -2.71
C VAL A 207 -3.43 1.34 -3.64
N THR A 208 -2.89 0.92 -4.78
CA THR A 208 -2.37 1.80 -5.83
C THR A 208 -2.51 1.13 -7.20
N HIS A 209 -2.50 1.92 -8.26
CA HIS A 209 -2.35 1.41 -9.61
C HIS A 209 -0.88 1.49 -10.10
N HIS A 210 0.01 2.06 -9.30
CA HIS A 210 1.43 2.19 -9.59
C HIS A 210 2.25 1.05 -8.97
N LEU A 211 2.70 0.13 -9.82
CA LEU A 211 3.47 -1.03 -9.38
C LEU A 211 4.75 -0.65 -8.61
N HIS A 212 5.44 0.42 -9.03
CA HIS A 212 6.68 0.86 -8.36
C HIS A 212 6.46 1.30 -6.91
N GLU A 213 5.30 1.92 -6.59
CA GLU A 213 4.94 2.28 -5.21
C GLU A 213 4.69 1.02 -4.38
N ALA A 214 3.98 0.06 -4.97
CA ALA A 214 3.66 -1.21 -4.33
C ALA A 214 4.91 -2.07 -4.07
N VAL A 215 5.83 -2.16 -5.03
CA VAL A 215 7.10 -2.89 -4.88
C VAL A 215 8.01 -2.21 -3.86
N ARG A 216 8.02 -0.87 -3.82
CA ARG A 216 8.84 -0.11 -2.90
C ARG A 216 8.39 -0.22 -1.45
N LEU A 217 7.08 -0.17 -1.22
CA LEU A 217 6.51 -0.07 0.13
C LEU A 217 5.95 -1.39 0.68
N GLY A 218 5.60 -2.35 -0.21
CA GLY A 218 4.94 -3.60 0.17
C GLY A 218 5.91 -4.67 0.63
N ASP A 219 5.59 -5.34 1.73
CA ASP A 219 6.21 -6.62 2.12
C ASP A 219 5.64 -7.76 1.28
N ARG A 220 4.36 -7.66 0.91
CA ARG A 220 3.68 -8.53 -0.04
C ARG A 220 2.90 -7.70 -1.04
N LEU A 221 2.79 -8.25 -2.24
CA LEU A 221 2.08 -7.67 -3.38
C LEU A 221 0.92 -8.59 -3.78
N ALA A 222 -0.29 -8.06 -3.76
CA ALA A 222 -1.49 -8.71 -4.26
C ALA A 222 -1.93 -8.05 -5.58
N ILE A 223 -2.11 -8.86 -6.62
CA ILE A 223 -2.61 -8.40 -7.91
C ILE A 223 -4.12 -8.66 -7.96
N LEU A 224 -4.89 -7.58 -8.05
CA LEU A 224 -6.35 -7.59 -8.12
C LEU A 224 -6.79 -7.29 -9.55
N LEU A 225 -7.39 -8.28 -10.23
CA LEU A 225 -7.97 -8.16 -11.56
C LEU A 225 -9.42 -8.65 -11.54
N ASP A 226 -10.31 -7.91 -12.16
CA ASP A 226 -11.75 -8.26 -12.29
C ASP A 226 -12.41 -8.68 -10.95
N GLY A 227 -12.05 -7.98 -9.89
CA GLY A 227 -12.56 -8.23 -8.54
C GLY A 227 -11.97 -9.46 -7.85
N ARG A 228 -10.93 -10.09 -8.39
CA ARG A 228 -10.29 -11.28 -7.85
C ARG A 228 -8.82 -11.05 -7.56
N ILE A 229 -8.33 -11.61 -6.47
CA ILE A 229 -6.89 -11.68 -6.23
C ILE A 229 -6.34 -12.83 -7.06
N ARG A 230 -5.55 -12.48 -8.08
CA ARG A 230 -4.93 -13.45 -9.01
C ARG A 230 -3.64 -14.03 -8.47
N GLN A 231 -2.87 -13.18 -7.77
CA GLN A 231 -1.60 -13.57 -7.18
C GLN A 231 -1.34 -12.73 -5.93
N CYS A 232 -0.76 -13.33 -4.89
CA CYS A 232 -0.35 -12.61 -3.68
C CYS A 232 0.91 -13.27 -3.11
N ASP A 233 2.06 -12.62 -3.28
CA ASP A 233 3.37 -13.11 -2.81
C ASP A 233 4.29 -11.91 -2.50
N VAL A 234 5.56 -12.19 -2.17
CA VAL A 234 6.58 -11.15 -2.09
C VAL A 234 6.78 -10.49 -3.45
N PRO A 235 7.08 -9.17 -3.51
CA PRO A 235 7.16 -8.44 -4.79
C PRO A 235 8.08 -9.11 -5.82
N GLU A 236 9.23 -9.63 -5.38
CA GLU A 236 10.22 -10.26 -6.26
C GLU A 236 9.66 -11.50 -6.97
N ARG A 237 8.83 -12.30 -6.27
CA ARG A 237 8.18 -13.47 -6.89
C ARG A 237 7.09 -13.09 -7.86
N VAL A 238 6.26 -12.08 -7.53
CA VAL A 238 5.22 -11.59 -8.43
C VAL A 238 5.84 -11.07 -9.73
N MET A 239 6.98 -10.35 -9.61
CA MET A 239 7.71 -9.81 -10.75
C MET A 239 8.41 -10.89 -11.59
N ALA A 240 9.02 -11.89 -10.95
CA ALA A 240 9.81 -12.92 -11.63
C ALA A 240 8.95 -14.07 -12.20
N SER A 241 7.82 -14.36 -11.57
CA SER A 241 6.97 -15.52 -11.89
C SER A 241 5.49 -15.15 -11.84
N PRO A 242 4.99 -14.31 -12.79
CA PRO A 242 3.58 -14.01 -12.90
C PRO A 242 2.75 -15.28 -13.13
N VAL A 243 1.61 -15.43 -12.42
CA VAL A 243 0.78 -16.64 -12.46
C VAL A 243 0.10 -16.86 -13.80
N ASP A 244 -0.14 -15.81 -14.56
CA ASP A 244 -0.79 -15.84 -15.88
C ASP A 244 -0.40 -14.66 -16.76
N ALA A 245 -0.88 -14.66 -18.01
CA ALA A 245 -0.56 -13.65 -19.00
C ALA A 245 -1.11 -12.24 -18.64
N GLU A 246 -2.23 -12.14 -17.92
CA GLU A 246 -2.81 -10.85 -17.50
C GLU A 246 -1.96 -10.21 -16.42
N VAL A 247 -1.53 -11.00 -15.44
CA VAL A 247 -0.60 -10.55 -14.40
C VAL A 247 0.75 -10.16 -15.04
N ALA A 248 1.27 -10.99 -15.98
CA ALA A 248 2.50 -10.69 -16.69
C ALA A 248 2.41 -9.37 -17.48
N ALA A 249 1.30 -9.12 -18.17
CA ALA A 249 1.08 -7.88 -18.91
C ALA A 249 1.05 -6.65 -17.99
N LEU A 250 0.38 -6.74 -16.83
CA LEU A 250 0.32 -5.67 -15.86
C LEU A 250 1.72 -5.34 -15.30
N VAL A 251 2.46 -6.36 -14.89
CA VAL A 251 3.81 -6.23 -14.34
C VAL A 251 4.77 -5.64 -15.38
N GLN A 252 4.75 -6.12 -16.64
CA GLN A 252 5.63 -5.65 -17.70
C GLN A 252 5.29 -4.25 -18.18
N THR A 253 4.01 -3.89 -18.28
CA THR A 253 3.56 -2.56 -18.73
C THR A 253 3.99 -1.49 -17.75
N GLU A 254 3.81 -1.71 -16.47
CA GLU A 254 4.20 -0.78 -15.42
C GLU A 254 5.73 -0.69 -15.23
N ALA A 255 6.45 -1.80 -15.41
CA ALA A 255 7.91 -1.82 -15.36
C ALA A 255 8.56 -1.02 -16.51
N ARG A 256 7.90 -0.96 -17.68
CA ARG A 256 8.42 -0.23 -18.85
C ARG A 256 8.21 1.29 -18.82
N VAL A 257 7.34 1.80 -17.96
CA VAL A 257 6.83 3.18 -18.08
C VAL A 257 7.76 4.25 -17.52
N ARG A 258 8.77 3.95 -16.68
CA ARG A 258 9.65 5.00 -16.12
C ARG A 258 11.05 4.49 -15.80
N GLY A 259 12.00 4.81 -16.68
CA GLY A 259 13.40 4.77 -16.35
C GLY A 259 14.25 5.51 -17.37
N HIS A 260 15.30 6.18 -16.92
CA HIS A 260 16.36 6.65 -17.82
C HIS A 260 17.27 5.48 -18.12
N VAL A 261 17.54 5.22 -19.39
CA VAL A 261 18.54 4.23 -19.81
C VAL A 261 19.91 4.68 -19.27
N VAL A 262 20.46 3.91 -18.37
CA VAL A 262 21.74 4.21 -17.70
C VAL A 262 22.89 3.45 -18.37
N ALA A 263 22.60 2.27 -18.96
CA ALA A 263 23.53 1.50 -19.74
C ALA A 263 22.78 0.65 -20.77
N SER A 264 23.35 0.50 -21.95
CA SER A 264 22.85 -0.36 -23.04
C SER A 264 24.03 -1.02 -23.72
N GLU A 265 24.05 -2.34 -23.72
CA GLU A 265 25.07 -3.13 -24.40
C GLU A 265 24.46 -4.47 -24.87
N ASP A 266 24.74 -4.89 -26.11
CA ASP A 266 24.33 -6.16 -26.69
C ASP A 266 22.83 -6.51 -26.55
N GLY A 267 21.95 -5.51 -26.72
CA GLY A 267 20.50 -5.68 -26.64
C GLY A 267 19.95 -5.72 -25.20
N LEU A 268 20.79 -5.67 -24.17
CA LEU A 268 20.39 -5.50 -22.76
C LEU A 268 20.33 -4.01 -22.41
N VAL A 269 19.23 -3.60 -21.82
CA VAL A 269 18.99 -2.21 -21.40
C VAL A 269 18.79 -2.19 -19.89
N VAL A 270 19.66 -1.51 -19.17
CA VAL A 270 19.47 -1.25 -17.72
C VAL A 270 18.81 0.11 -17.54
N VAL A 271 17.71 0.11 -16.83
CA VAL A 271 16.85 1.29 -16.64
C VAL A 271 16.91 1.72 -15.18
N ASP A 272 17.30 2.98 -14.94
CA ASP A 272 17.22 3.57 -13.59
C ASP A 272 15.78 4.00 -13.31
N THR A 273 15.18 3.41 -12.29
CA THR A 273 13.82 3.74 -11.83
C THR A 273 13.77 4.79 -10.72
N GLY A 274 14.91 5.45 -10.44
CA GLY A 274 14.95 6.62 -9.53
C GLY A 274 15.23 6.32 -8.06
N ALA A 275 15.63 5.11 -7.71
CA ALA A 275 15.96 4.73 -6.33
C ALA A 275 17.49 4.66 -6.09
N GLY A 276 18.16 5.80 -6.00
CA GLY A 276 19.57 5.83 -5.62
C GLY A 276 20.37 6.99 -6.21
N SER A 277 21.59 7.22 -5.74
CA SER A 277 22.48 8.20 -6.36
C SER A 277 22.93 7.68 -7.73
N ARG A 278 23.07 8.59 -8.73
CA ARG A 278 23.44 8.23 -10.10
C ARG A 278 24.70 7.35 -10.19
N ARG A 279 25.68 7.54 -9.31
CA ARG A 279 26.92 6.73 -9.26
C ARG A 279 26.67 5.31 -8.75
N ASP A 280 25.77 5.12 -7.79
CA ASP A 280 25.43 3.80 -7.25
C ASP A 280 24.63 2.98 -8.25
N VAL A 281 23.76 3.63 -9.04
CA VAL A 281 22.96 3.00 -10.07
C VAL A 281 23.83 2.55 -11.25
N GLU A 282 24.74 3.41 -11.73
CA GLU A 282 25.70 3.05 -12.80
C GLU A 282 26.62 1.89 -12.39
N GLY A 283 27.07 1.86 -11.13
CA GLY A 283 27.89 0.77 -10.60
C GLY A 283 27.14 -0.56 -10.48
N ARG A 284 25.83 -0.53 -10.12
CA ARG A 284 24.97 -1.73 -10.10
C ARG A 284 24.62 -2.19 -11.52
N ALA A 285 24.35 -1.27 -12.43
CA ALA A 285 24.05 -1.55 -13.82
C ALA A 285 25.19 -2.32 -14.50
N ARG A 286 26.44 -1.87 -14.34
CA ARG A 286 27.62 -2.58 -14.87
C ARG A 286 27.75 -3.99 -14.29
N ARG A 287 27.60 -4.18 -12.97
CA ARG A 287 27.65 -5.51 -12.35
C ARG A 287 26.55 -6.45 -12.86
N LEU A 288 25.35 -5.95 -13.13
CA LEU A 288 24.25 -6.74 -13.71
C LEU A 288 24.55 -7.15 -15.14
N LEU A 289 25.08 -6.25 -15.99
CA LEU A 289 25.49 -6.57 -17.35
C LEU A 289 26.61 -7.61 -17.37
N ASP A 290 27.62 -7.46 -16.50
CA ASP A 290 28.72 -8.42 -16.37
C ASP A 290 28.25 -9.80 -15.89
N ALA A 291 27.31 -9.86 -14.93
CA ALA A 291 26.74 -11.10 -14.43
C ALA A 291 25.91 -11.83 -15.50
N THR A 292 25.16 -11.09 -16.31
CA THR A 292 24.34 -11.66 -17.40
C THR A 292 25.22 -12.17 -18.53
N ARG A 293 26.37 -11.52 -18.82
CA ARG A 293 27.38 -12.02 -19.75
C ARG A 293 28.03 -13.33 -19.29
N ALA A 294 28.29 -13.44 -17.98
CA ALA A 294 28.87 -14.65 -17.42
C ALA A 294 27.94 -15.86 -17.51
N THR A 295 26.62 -15.64 -17.33
CA THR A 295 25.60 -16.68 -17.47
C THR A 295 25.23 -17.00 -18.91
N GLY A 296 25.25 -16.00 -19.82
CA GLY A 296 24.97 -16.18 -21.26
C GLY A 296 26.09 -16.90 -22.02
N ARG A 297 27.35 -16.79 -21.60
CA ARG A 297 28.44 -17.57 -22.18
C ARG A 297 28.42 -19.06 -21.83
N ALA A 298 27.81 -19.44 -20.72
CA ALA A 298 27.65 -20.84 -20.35
C ALA A 298 26.57 -21.57 -21.16
N ALA A 299 25.66 -20.86 -21.81
CA ALA A 299 24.57 -21.45 -22.62
C ALA A 299 24.90 -21.59 -24.12
N THR A 300 25.96 -20.94 -24.63
CA THR A 300 26.32 -20.98 -26.05
C THR A 300 27.48 -21.94 -26.41
N ASP A 301 28.16 -22.52 -25.41
CA ASP A 301 29.33 -23.39 -25.65
C ASP A 301 29.00 -24.89 -25.73
N ASP A 302 27.71 -25.31 -25.60
CA ASP A 302 27.34 -26.74 -25.54
C ASP A 302 26.55 -27.25 -26.78
N ASP A 303 26.46 -26.47 -27.88
CA ASP A 303 25.70 -26.89 -29.07
C ASP A 303 26.50 -26.82 -30.41
N SER A 304 27.82 -26.97 -30.37
CA SER A 304 28.63 -27.08 -31.61
C SER A 304 29.61 -28.25 -31.63
N GLY A 305 29.09 -29.44 -31.41
CA GLY A 305 29.91 -30.65 -31.43
C GLY A 305 29.18 -31.92 -31.73
N ALA A 306 28.53 -32.05 -32.93
CA ALA A 306 28.26 -33.33 -33.55
C ALA A 306 27.52 -33.19 -34.89
N ALA A 307 28.26 -32.92 -35.98
CA ALA A 307 27.87 -33.35 -37.32
C ALA A 307 29.06 -33.24 -38.29
N GLY A 308 29.78 -34.33 -38.46
CA GLY A 308 30.84 -34.45 -39.42
C GLY A 308 31.44 -35.84 -39.41
N GLY A 309 30.95 -36.74 -40.31
CA GLY A 309 31.67 -37.99 -40.54
C GLY A 309 30.80 -39.17 -40.98
N ALA A 310 30.60 -39.29 -42.24
CA ALA A 310 30.51 -40.43 -43.15
C ALA A 310 29.33 -40.33 -44.08
#